data_2f0219c6faffc34e72c84638ac4b857b
#
_entry.id   2f0219c6faffc34e72c84638ac4b857b
#
_cell.length_a   1.000
_cell.length_b   1.000
_cell.length_c   1.000
_cell.angle_alpha   90.00
_cell.angle_beta   90.00
_cell.angle_gamma   90.00
#
_symmetry.space_group_name_H-M   'P 1'
#
loop_
_entity.id
_entity.type
_entity.pdbx_description
1 polymer ?
#
loop_
_entity_poly.entity_id
_entity_poly.type
_entity_poly.pdbx_seq_one_letter_code
_entity_poly.pdbx_strand_id
1 'polypeptide(L)'
;MKSNLRWVVVAAMLAGSAAAQQPPEVRRIVTKIDASGKAVVMLDGQVQLTSFRSPNPASEMWVTPVSPPDFSWADDRGKTKVGLVPPKNGTIFRIVDFVPTTQKIESMDINTMMKVVGDHAPAKGLPPRHPMMHRTRSLDYALILSGEIDMLLDDSEVHLKAGDVLIQQGTNHAWVNRGTEPCRIAFILIDSKEP
;
A
#
# COMPACT_ATOMS: atom_id res chain seq x y z
N MET A 1 67.88 -19.49 -29.77
CA MET A 1 66.50 -20.00 -29.70
C MET A 1 65.79 -19.27 -28.59
N LYS A 2 64.84 -18.32 -28.90
CA LYS A 2 64.06 -17.57 -27.90
C LYS A 2 62.63 -18.11 -27.91
N SER A 3 62.22 -18.74 -26.83
CA SER A 3 60.90 -19.31 -26.59
C SER A 3 59.97 -18.19 -26.14
N ASN A 4 58.96 -17.85 -26.96
CA ASN A 4 57.88 -16.93 -26.59
C ASN A 4 56.73 -17.69 -25.94
N LEU A 5 56.62 -17.57 -24.60
CA LEU A 5 55.52 -18.11 -23.82
C LEU A 5 54.33 -17.10 -23.87
N ARG A 6 53.28 -17.46 -24.60
CA ARG A 6 52.03 -16.67 -24.63
C ARG A 6 51.12 -17.07 -23.47
N TRP A 7 50.88 -16.15 -22.57
CA TRP A 7 49.88 -16.31 -21.52
C TRP A 7 48.48 -16.06 -22.13
N VAL A 8 47.62 -17.07 -22.09
CA VAL A 8 46.19 -16.92 -22.38
C VAL A 8 45.47 -16.58 -21.07
N VAL A 9 44.98 -15.36 -20.98
CA VAL A 9 44.13 -14.96 -19.87
C VAL A 9 42.71 -15.37 -20.22
N VAL A 10 42.18 -16.38 -19.53
CA VAL A 10 40.78 -16.78 -19.61
C VAL A 10 40.02 -15.90 -18.62
N ALA A 11 39.29 -14.91 -19.13
CA ALA A 11 38.36 -14.12 -18.33
C ALA A 11 37.08 -14.96 -18.08
N ALA A 12 36.93 -15.46 -16.89
CA ALA A 12 35.67 -16.09 -16.45
C ALA A 12 34.61 -15.00 -16.24
N MET A 13 33.63 -14.91 -17.13
CA MET A 13 32.44 -14.11 -16.94
C MET A 13 31.56 -14.79 -15.89
N LEU A 14 31.52 -14.25 -14.68
CA LEU A 14 30.51 -14.59 -13.68
C LEU A 14 29.16 -13.97 -14.14
N ALA A 15 28.33 -14.79 -14.78
CA ALA A 15 26.93 -14.46 -14.99
C ALA A 15 26.22 -14.50 -13.65
N GLY A 16 26.10 -13.37 -12.98
CA GLY A 16 25.26 -13.21 -11.80
C GLY A 16 23.80 -13.41 -12.21
N SER A 17 23.19 -14.52 -11.81
CA SER A 17 21.74 -14.70 -11.90
C SER A 17 21.10 -13.66 -11.02
N ALA A 18 20.42 -12.65 -11.61
CA ALA A 18 19.52 -11.78 -10.88
C ALA A 18 18.39 -12.68 -10.33
N ALA A 19 18.46 -13.00 -9.04
CA ALA A 19 17.36 -13.67 -8.38
C ALA A 19 16.13 -12.76 -8.53
N ALA A 20 15.04 -13.26 -9.09
CA ALA A 20 13.79 -12.54 -9.17
C ALA A 20 13.39 -12.15 -7.73
N GLN A 21 13.29 -10.86 -7.46
CA GLN A 21 12.93 -10.35 -6.14
C GLN A 21 11.52 -10.84 -5.82
N GLN A 22 11.38 -11.59 -4.75
CA GLN A 22 10.07 -12.09 -4.33
C GLN A 22 9.14 -10.90 -4.03
N PRO A 23 7.85 -11.00 -4.38
CA PRO A 23 6.91 -9.93 -4.07
C PRO A 23 6.90 -9.67 -2.56
N PRO A 24 6.77 -8.40 -2.14
CA PRO A 24 6.74 -8.06 -0.72
C PRO A 24 5.54 -8.74 -0.02
N GLU A 25 5.77 -9.20 1.21
CA GLU A 25 4.77 -9.93 1.97
C GLU A 25 4.67 -9.44 3.40
N VAL A 26 3.56 -9.78 4.07
CA VAL A 26 3.28 -9.47 5.47
C VAL A 26 2.71 -10.70 6.14
N ARG A 27 3.30 -11.16 7.25
CA ARG A 27 2.68 -12.19 8.08
C ARG A 27 1.45 -11.60 8.76
N ARG A 28 0.30 -12.23 8.53
CA ARG A 28 -0.97 -11.86 9.14
C ARG A 28 -1.49 -12.99 10.02
N ILE A 29 -1.85 -12.66 11.25
CA ILE A 29 -2.47 -13.57 12.21
C ILE A 29 -3.87 -13.04 12.50
N VAL A 30 -4.88 -13.91 12.47
CA VAL A 30 -6.26 -13.60 12.84
C VAL A 30 -6.70 -14.61 13.90
N THR A 31 -7.32 -14.11 14.95
CA THR A 31 -7.86 -14.92 16.04
C THR A 31 -9.38 -14.93 16.03
N LYS A 32 -9.97 -15.94 16.64
CA LYS A 32 -11.43 -16.03 16.86
C LYS A 32 -11.75 -16.75 18.16
N ILE A 33 -13.01 -16.68 18.57
CA ILE A 33 -13.58 -17.57 19.57
C ILE A 33 -14.18 -18.77 18.84
N ASP A 34 -13.85 -20.00 19.26
CA ASP A 34 -14.42 -21.21 18.70
C ASP A 34 -15.79 -21.56 19.33
N ALA A 35 -16.43 -22.64 18.87
CA ALA A 35 -17.73 -23.07 19.36
C ALA A 35 -17.75 -23.44 20.85
N SER A 36 -16.59 -23.72 21.45
CA SER A 36 -16.46 -24.00 22.89
C SER A 36 -16.21 -22.74 23.74
N GLY A 37 -16.14 -21.56 23.12
CA GLY A 37 -15.83 -20.30 23.79
C GLY A 37 -14.32 -20.06 23.98
N LYS A 38 -13.46 -20.87 23.37
CA LYS A 38 -12.01 -20.76 23.50
C LYS A 38 -11.41 -19.82 22.42
N ALA A 39 -10.48 -18.96 22.84
CA ALA A 39 -9.69 -18.15 21.91
C ALA A 39 -8.69 -19.02 21.15
N VAL A 40 -8.76 -18.97 19.82
CA VAL A 40 -7.89 -19.75 18.93
C VAL A 40 -7.39 -18.91 17.76
N VAL A 41 -6.27 -19.34 17.16
CA VAL A 41 -5.81 -18.78 15.90
C VAL A 41 -6.71 -19.31 14.77
N MET A 42 -7.32 -18.39 14.02
CA MET A 42 -8.12 -18.67 12.84
C MET A 42 -7.25 -18.75 11.59
N LEU A 43 -6.33 -17.79 11.43
CA LEU A 43 -5.39 -17.68 10.31
C LEU A 43 -4.01 -17.32 10.83
N ASP A 44 -2.98 -17.91 10.24
CA ASP A 44 -1.57 -17.52 10.41
C ASP A 44 -0.84 -17.79 9.10
N GLY A 45 -0.34 -16.77 8.44
CA GLY A 45 0.35 -16.93 7.16
C GLY A 45 0.77 -15.62 6.52
N GLN A 46 1.50 -15.76 5.42
CA GLN A 46 1.99 -14.64 4.62
C GLN A 46 0.89 -14.14 3.67
N VAL A 47 0.75 -12.84 3.60
CA VAL A 47 -0.10 -12.13 2.64
C VAL A 47 0.81 -11.40 1.65
N GLN A 48 0.72 -11.77 0.39
CA GLN A 48 1.48 -11.12 -0.67
C GLN A 48 0.89 -9.74 -0.97
N LEU A 49 1.75 -8.72 -1.05
CA LEU A 49 1.36 -7.42 -1.58
C LEU A 49 1.43 -7.45 -3.11
N THR A 50 0.38 -7.02 -3.79
CA THR A 50 0.25 -7.11 -5.24
C THR A 50 0.09 -5.74 -5.89
N SER A 51 0.65 -5.56 -7.08
CA SER A 51 0.54 -4.31 -7.86
C SER A 51 -0.65 -4.33 -8.85
N PHE A 52 -1.74 -5.01 -8.50
CA PHE A 52 -2.87 -5.19 -9.41
C PHE A 52 -3.60 -3.88 -9.76
N ARG A 53 -3.69 -2.94 -8.80
CA ARG A 53 -4.47 -1.69 -8.97
C ARG A 53 -3.60 -0.46 -9.20
N SER A 54 -2.36 -0.50 -8.78
CA SER A 54 -1.40 0.60 -8.89
C SER A 54 0.01 0.04 -8.96
N PRO A 55 1.02 0.85 -9.33
CA PRO A 55 2.41 0.43 -9.26
C PRO A 55 2.86 0.09 -7.82
N ASN A 56 2.15 0.60 -6.81
CA ASN A 56 2.44 0.35 -5.41
C ASN A 56 1.82 -0.99 -4.97
N PRO A 57 2.63 -2.00 -4.58
CA PRO A 57 2.12 -3.26 -4.05
C PRO A 57 1.26 -3.04 -2.81
N ALA A 58 0.09 -3.64 -2.78
CA ALA A 58 -0.85 -3.49 -1.67
C ALA A 58 -1.68 -4.76 -1.45
N SER A 59 -2.17 -4.93 -0.23
CA SER A 59 -3.20 -5.93 0.09
C SER A 59 -4.02 -5.50 1.30
N GLU A 60 -5.28 -5.91 1.29
CA GLU A 60 -6.16 -5.80 2.45
C GLU A 60 -5.74 -6.83 3.51
N MET A 61 -5.45 -6.35 4.71
CA MET A 61 -5.22 -7.21 5.87
C MET A 61 -6.55 -7.68 6.46
N TRP A 62 -7.57 -6.80 6.44
CA TRP A 62 -8.91 -7.10 6.90
C TRP A 62 -9.92 -6.10 6.37
N VAL A 63 -11.15 -6.55 6.11
CA VAL A 63 -12.30 -5.72 5.78
C VAL A 63 -13.41 -5.98 6.78
N THR A 64 -13.80 -4.95 7.53
CA THR A 64 -14.97 -4.98 8.40
C THR A 64 -16.15 -4.41 7.63
N PRO A 65 -17.18 -5.20 7.30
CA PRO A 65 -18.25 -4.73 6.42
C PRO A 65 -19.25 -3.79 7.11
N VAL A 66 -19.30 -3.81 8.45
CA VAL A 66 -20.24 -3.01 9.25
C VAL A 66 -19.69 -2.78 10.67
N SER A 67 -20.01 -1.64 11.27
CA SER A 67 -19.71 -1.32 12.66
C SER A 67 -21.02 -1.19 13.46
N PRO A 68 -21.12 -1.77 14.67
CA PRO A 68 -20.10 -2.60 15.33
C PRO A 68 -19.87 -3.92 14.59
N PRO A 69 -18.63 -4.47 14.67
CA PRO A 69 -18.31 -5.71 13.96
C PRO A 69 -19.06 -6.91 14.55
N ASP A 70 -19.48 -7.80 13.67
CA ASP A 70 -19.99 -9.12 14.02
C ASP A 70 -18.81 -10.12 13.99
N PHE A 71 -18.54 -10.81 15.08
CA PHE A 71 -17.45 -11.79 15.19
C PHE A 71 -17.81 -13.21 14.74
N SER A 72 -18.98 -13.40 14.12
CA SER A 72 -19.40 -14.69 13.55
C SER A 72 -18.67 -15.07 12.26
N TRP A 73 -17.81 -14.19 11.72
CA TRP A 73 -17.13 -14.43 10.45
C TRP A 73 -16.18 -15.62 10.52
N ALA A 74 -16.46 -16.60 9.65
CA ALA A 74 -15.67 -17.82 9.54
C ALA A 74 -14.64 -17.77 8.41
N ASP A 75 -14.73 -16.77 7.52
CA ASP A 75 -13.92 -16.63 6.31
C ASP A 75 -12.81 -15.60 6.46
N ASP A 76 -11.85 -15.65 5.53
CA ASP A 76 -10.76 -14.68 5.44
C ASP A 76 -11.26 -13.36 4.85
N ARG A 77 -11.55 -12.39 5.70
CA ARG A 77 -12.05 -11.08 5.30
C ARG A 77 -11.02 -10.21 4.56
N GLY A 78 -9.73 -10.56 4.61
CA GLY A 78 -8.69 -9.92 3.78
C GLY A 78 -8.85 -10.22 2.29
N LYS A 79 -9.62 -11.24 1.91
CA LYS A 79 -9.96 -11.57 0.51
C LYS A 79 -11.20 -10.85 -0.02
N THR A 80 -11.84 -10.02 0.79
CA THR A 80 -13.00 -9.24 0.37
C THR A 80 -12.59 -8.21 -0.69
N LYS A 81 -13.28 -8.22 -1.82
CA LYS A 81 -13.05 -7.23 -2.89
C LYS A 81 -13.64 -5.89 -2.48
N VAL A 82 -12.81 -4.90 -2.35
CA VAL A 82 -13.19 -3.51 -2.04
C VAL A 82 -12.47 -2.53 -2.97
N GLY A 83 -12.97 -1.31 -3.05
CA GLY A 83 -12.32 -0.19 -3.72
C GLY A 83 -11.28 0.52 -2.85
N LEU A 84 -11.13 1.83 -3.08
CA LEU A 84 -10.31 2.69 -2.20
C LEU A 84 -11.03 2.98 -0.89
N VAL A 85 -12.34 3.15 -0.93
CA VAL A 85 -13.16 3.50 0.24
C VAL A 85 -13.66 2.27 0.97
N PRO A 86 -13.83 2.37 2.30
CA PRO A 86 -14.45 1.32 3.08
C PRO A 86 -15.92 1.10 2.71
N PRO A 87 -16.47 -0.09 3.02
CA PRO A 87 -17.91 -0.32 2.96
C PRO A 87 -18.66 0.68 3.85
N LYS A 88 -19.92 0.95 3.51
CA LYS A 88 -20.77 1.80 4.35
C LYS A 88 -20.82 1.29 5.80
N ASN A 89 -20.52 2.15 6.76
CA ASN A 89 -20.34 1.83 8.19
C ASN A 89 -19.25 0.77 8.47
N GLY A 90 -18.32 0.56 7.55
CA GLY A 90 -17.26 -0.43 7.70
C GLY A 90 -15.86 0.16 7.75
N THR A 91 -14.87 -0.71 7.73
CA THR A 91 -13.45 -0.34 7.72
C THR A 91 -12.64 -1.20 6.76
N ILE A 92 -11.51 -0.66 6.30
CA ILE A 92 -10.46 -1.42 5.61
C ILE A 92 -9.17 -1.28 6.41
N PHE A 93 -8.52 -2.39 6.72
CA PHE A 93 -7.13 -2.41 7.13
C PHE A 93 -6.30 -2.87 5.93
N ARG A 94 -5.42 -2.01 5.43
CA ARG A 94 -4.61 -2.20 4.22
C ARG A 94 -3.15 -1.91 4.50
N ILE A 95 -2.23 -2.67 3.88
CA ILE A 95 -0.82 -2.34 3.82
C ILE A 95 -0.44 -2.04 2.38
N VAL A 96 0.33 -0.98 2.19
CA VAL A 96 0.83 -0.50 0.89
C VAL A 96 2.32 -0.26 0.97
N ASP A 97 3.07 -0.73 -0.03
CA ASP A 97 4.46 -0.36 -0.26
C ASP A 97 4.50 0.70 -1.36
N PHE A 98 4.73 1.95 -0.99
CA PHE A 98 4.94 3.03 -1.95
C PHE A 98 6.35 2.94 -2.51
N VAL A 99 6.45 2.46 -3.76
CA VAL A 99 7.73 2.45 -4.46
C VAL A 99 8.21 3.88 -4.77
N PRO A 100 9.52 4.11 -4.98
CA PRO A 100 10.03 5.42 -5.41
C PRO A 100 9.23 5.98 -6.57
N THR A 101 8.81 7.23 -6.44
CA THR A 101 8.00 7.92 -7.46
C THR A 101 8.84 8.16 -8.70
N THR A 102 8.40 7.63 -9.82
CA THR A 102 9.06 7.78 -11.12
C THR A 102 8.27 8.71 -12.02
N GLN A 103 8.91 9.24 -13.05
CA GLN A 103 8.24 10.05 -14.08
C GLN A 103 7.03 9.34 -14.69
N LYS A 104 7.04 8.01 -14.78
CA LYS A 104 5.90 7.21 -15.23
C LYS A 104 4.71 7.31 -14.25
N ILE A 105 4.96 7.30 -12.95
CA ILE A 105 3.91 7.46 -11.92
C ILE A 105 3.37 8.88 -11.96
N GLU A 106 4.24 9.89 -12.08
CA GLU A 106 3.84 11.30 -12.18
C GLU A 106 3.03 11.62 -13.45
N SER A 107 3.20 10.84 -14.52
CA SER A 107 2.44 10.99 -15.76
C SER A 107 1.13 10.22 -15.80
N MET A 108 0.78 9.47 -14.74
CA MET A 108 -0.49 8.72 -14.69
C MET A 108 -1.68 9.67 -14.54
N ASP A 109 -2.73 9.42 -15.33
CA ASP A 109 -3.99 10.12 -15.17
C ASP A 109 -4.78 9.55 -13.99
N ILE A 110 -4.91 10.33 -12.92
CA ILE A 110 -5.65 9.95 -11.72
C ILE A 110 -7.11 9.63 -12.04
N ASN A 111 -7.74 10.31 -12.98
CA ASN A 111 -9.16 10.06 -13.32
C ASN A 111 -9.33 8.67 -13.93
N THR A 112 -8.38 8.23 -14.76
CA THR A 112 -8.36 6.87 -15.30
C THR A 112 -8.14 5.85 -14.18
N MET A 113 -7.21 6.11 -13.26
CA MET A 113 -6.97 5.25 -12.11
C MET A 113 -8.19 5.20 -11.18
N MET A 114 -8.82 6.34 -10.89
CA MET A 114 -10.00 6.43 -10.03
C MET A 114 -11.22 5.69 -10.61
N LYS A 115 -11.38 5.65 -11.93
CA LYS A 115 -12.41 4.81 -12.57
C LYS A 115 -12.21 3.32 -12.32
N VAL A 116 -10.96 2.86 -12.23
CA VAL A 116 -10.63 1.45 -11.95
C VAL A 116 -10.84 1.10 -10.49
N VAL A 117 -10.61 2.04 -9.57
CA VAL A 117 -10.70 1.81 -8.11
C VAL A 117 -12.00 2.30 -7.48
N GLY A 118 -12.89 2.94 -8.27
CA GLY A 118 -14.21 3.42 -7.82
C GLY A 118 -14.20 4.85 -7.28
N ASP A 119 -14.89 5.68 -7.90
CA ASP A 119 -15.77 6.80 -7.52
C ASP A 119 -15.29 7.97 -6.63
N HIS A 120 -14.01 8.40 -6.67
CA HIS A 120 -13.61 9.55 -5.86
C HIS A 120 -12.83 10.58 -6.67
N ALA A 121 -13.55 11.65 -7.03
CA ALA A 121 -12.95 12.82 -7.64
C ALA A 121 -12.06 13.58 -6.64
N PRO A 122 -11.01 14.28 -7.10
CA PRO A 122 -10.30 15.28 -6.33
C PRO A 122 -11.27 16.31 -5.74
N ALA A 123 -10.89 16.98 -4.67
CA ALA A 123 -11.70 18.03 -4.07
C ALA A 123 -12.08 19.05 -5.14
N LYS A 124 -13.37 19.44 -5.16
CA LYS A 124 -13.85 20.48 -6.07
C LYS A 124 -13.17 21.81 -5.69
N GLY A 125 -12.67 22.51 -6.68
CA GLY A 125 -12.31 23.92 -6.57
C GLY A 125 -10.83 24.28 -6.58
N LEU A 126 -9.90 23.36 -6.31
CA LEU A 126 -8.47 23.65 -6.34
C LEU A 126 -7.77 22.87 -7.47
N PRO A 127 -6.85 23.52 -8.21
CA PRO A 127 -6.03 22.81 -9.20
C PRO A 127 -5.18 21.74 -8.49
N PRO A 128 -5.12 20.51 -8.97
CA PRO A 128 -4.31 19.47 -8.36
C PRO A 128 -2.82 19.81 -8.50
N ARG A 129 -2.09 19.83 -7.39
CA ARG A 129 -0.63 20.02 -7.36
C ARG A 129 0.13 18.81 -7.92
N HIS A 130 -0.50 17.65 -7.92
CA HIS A 130 0.07 16.39 -8.37
C HIS A 130 -0.99 15.57 -9.08
N PRO A 131 -0.64 14.80 -10.14
CA PRO A 131 -1.63 13.98 -10.88
C PRO A 131 -2.36 12.96 -10.03
N MET A 132 -1.75 12.53 -8.92
CA MET A 132 -2.33 11.54 -8.00
C MET A 132 -3.13 12.16 -6.84
N MET A 133 -3.39 13.48 -6.86
CA MET A 133 -4.22 14.13 -5.85
C MET A 133 -5.63 13.56 -5.85
N HIS A 134 -6.07 13.10 -4.70
CA HIS A 134 -7.41 12.55 -4.50
C HIS A 134 -7.84 12.70 -3.05
N ARG A 135 -9.11 12.46 -2.79
CA ARG A 135 -9.66 12.29 -1.45
C ARG A 135 -10.59 11.10 -1.40
N THR A 136 -10.78 10.57 -0.21
CA THR A 136 -11.72 9.50 0.08
C THR A 136 -12.71 9.95 1.14
N ARG A 137 -13.92 9.38 1.12
CA ARG A 137 -14.91 9.56 2.18
C ARG A 137 -14.57 8.61 3.33
N SER A 138 -13.46 8.88 3.99
CA SER A 138 -13.00 8.09 5.14
C SER A 138 -12.18 8.94 6.10
N LEU A 139 -12.20 8.51 7.35
CA LEU A 139 -11.18 8.87 8.33
C LEU A 139 -10.07 7.82 8.23
N ASP A 140 -8.86 8.25 7.88
CA ASP A 140 -7.75 7.35 7.70
C ASP A 140 -6.72 7.51 8.81
N TYR A 141 -6.32 6.41 9.44
CA TYR A 141 -5.11 6.33 10.25
C TYR A 141 -4.03 5.71 9.41
N ALA A 142 -2.93 6.44 9.20
CA ALA A 142 -1.75 5.99 8.49
C ALA A 142 -0.57 5.85 9.47
N LEU A 143 0.02 4.66 9.53
CA LEU A 143 1.21 4.37 10.32
C LEU A 143 2.36 4.05 9.38
N ILE A 144 3.44 4.82 9.43
CA ILE A 144 4.63 4.56 8.64
C ILE A 144 5.42 3.43 9.30
N LEU A 145 5.45 2.26 8.66
CA LEU A 145 6.09 1.06 9.20
C LEU A 145 7.58 0.99 8.86
N SER A 146 7.95 1.47 7.66
CA SER A 146 9.36 1.55 7.23
C SER A 146 9.52 2.56 6.09
N GLY A 147 10.75 3.07 5.92
CA GLY A 147 11.06 4.06 4.89
C GLY A 147 10.57 5.47 5.26
N GLU A 148 10.48 6.32 4.26
CA GLU A 148 10.04 7.71 4.36
C GLU A 148 9.23 8.12 3.12
N ILE A 149 8.34 9.10 3.26
CA ILE A 149 7.45 9.54 2.18
C ILE A 149 6.96 10.97 2.45
N ASP A 150 6.63 11.70 1.39
CA ASP A 150 5.97 12.99 1.49
C ASP A 150 4.48 12.84 1.19
N MET A 151 3.64 13.42 2.03
CA MET A 151 2.22 13.60 1.77
C MET A 151 1.96 15.04 1.34
N LEU A 152 1.50 15.22 0.10
CA LEU A 152 1.11 16.50 -0.44
C LEU A 152 -0.34 16.82 -0.05
N LEU A 153 -0.56 18.03 0.42
CA LEU A 153 -1.86 18.66 0.58
C LEU A 153 -2.07 19.73 -0.51
N ASP A 154 -3.16 20.47 -0.48
CA ASP A 154 -3.46 21.46 -1.53
C ASP A 154 -2.38 22.52 -1.66
N ASP A 155 -1.85 23.06 -0.55
CA ASP A 155 -0.88 24.16 -0.51
C ASP A 155 0.37 23.86 0.35
N SER A 156 0.42 22.68 0.99
CA SER A 156 1.50 22.29 1.89
C SER A 156 1.89 20.83 1.68
N GLU A 157 2.94 20.39 2.34
CA GLU A 157 3.36 18.99 2.37
C GLU A 157 3.90 18.63 3.74
N VAL A 158 3.84 17.34 4.06
CA VAL A 158 4.33 16.77 5.30
C VAL A 158 5.29 15.64 4.97
N HIS A 159 6.53 15.75 5.45
CA HIS A 159 7.49 14.65 5.38
C HIS A 159 7.26 13.68 6.54
N LEU A 160 7.13 12.38 6.23
CA LEU A 160 6.83 11.31 7.17
C LEU A 160 7.90 10.22 7.09
N LYS A 161 8.25 9.64 8.23
CA LYS A 161 9.24 8.56 8.35
C LYS A 161 8.73 7.45 9.27
N ALA A 162 9.40 6.31 9.26
CA ALA A 162 9.06 5.17 10.10
C ALA A 162 8.82 5.56 11.57
N GLY A 163 7.69 5.15 12.11
CA GLY A 163 7.19 5.48 13.45
C GLY A 163 6.22 6.66 13.50
N ASP A 164 6.11 7.47 12.44
CA ASP A 164 5.15 8.57 12.39
C ASP A 164 3.73 8.03 12.19
N VAL A 165 2.76 8.77 12.76
CA VAL A 165 1.33 8.52 12.63
C VAL A 165 0.66 9.75 12.05
N LEU A 166 -0.14 9.54 11.01
CA LEU A 166 -0.94 10.57 10.37
C LEU A 166 -2.42 10.25 10.54
N ILE A 167 -3.21 11.26 10.90
CA ILE A 167 -4.68 11.19 10.91
C ILE A 167 -5.20 12.07 9.79
N GLN A 168 -5.84 11.46 8.79
CA GLN A 168 -6.36 12.14 7.61
C GLN A 168 -7.89 12.15 7.65
N GLN A 169 -8.46 13.34 7.64
CA GLN A 169 -9.90 13.58 7.78
C GLN A 169 -10.54 13.91 6.42
N GLY A 170 -10.51 12.95 5.47
CA GLY A 170 -11.09 13.12 4.14
C GLY A 170 -10.47 14.27 3.33
N THR A 171 -9.21 14.62 3.61
CA THR A 171 -8.50 15.72 2.94
C THR A 171 -8.04 15.31 1.54
N ASN A 172 -7.95 16.29 0.64
CA ASN A 172 -7.32 16.11 -0.66
C ASN A 172 -5.81 15.92 -0.48
N HIS A 173 -5.24 14.85 -1.05
CA HIS A 173 -3.83 14.51 -0.84
C HIS A 173 -3.24 13.68 -1.98
N ALA A 174 -1.90 13.61 -2.01
CA ALA A 174 -1.14 12.63 -2.79
C ALA A 174 0.05 12.13 -1.99
N TRP A 175 0.45 10.89 -2.23
CA TRP A 175 1.63 10.27 -1.62
C TRP A 175 2.78 10.25 -2.64
N VAL A 176 3.93 10.81 -2.27
CA VAL A 176 5.10 10.93 -3.15
C VAL A 176 6.32 10.38 -2.42
N ASN A 177 6.84 9.27 -2.88
CA ASN A 177 8.09 8.72 -2.38
C ASN A 177 9.26 9.27 -3.20
N ARG A 178 9.97 10.25 -2.66
CA ARG A 178 11.17 10.86 -3.28
C ARG A 178 12.46 10.14 -2.92
N GLY A 179 12.37 9.10 -2.08
CA GLY A 179 13.51 8.25 -1.68
C GLY A 179 13.90 7.24 -2.75
N THR A 180 14.81 6.35 -2.40
CA THR A 180 15.32 5.26 -3.25
C THR A 180 14.75 3.90 -2.89
N GLU A 181 14.16 3.78 -1.70
CA GLU A 181 13.60 2.56 -1.15
C GLU A 181 12.08 2.67 -0.98
N PRO A 182 11.33 1.57 -1.01
CA PRO A 182 9.90 1.58 -0.74
C PRO A 182 9.57 2.07 0.67
N CYS A 183 8.53 2.88 0.79
CA CYS A 183 7.93 3.25 2.07
C CYS A 183 6.70 2.38 2.34
N ARG A 184 6.71 1.62 3.44
CA ARG A 184 5.58 0.78 3.85
C ARG A 184 4.68 1.52 4.81
N ILE A 185 3.39 1.58 4.48
CA ILE A 185 2.37 2.22 5.30
C ILE A 185 1.23 1.25 5.61
N ALA A 186 0.81 1.21 6.87
CA ALA A 186 -0.43 0.58 7.29
C ALA A 186 -1.53 1.64 7.35
N PHE A 187 -2.62 1.42 6.63
CA PHE A 187 -3.80 2.27 6.62
C PHE A 187 -4.98 1.57 7.29
N ILE A 188 -5.67 2.29 8.16
CA ILE A 188 -6.97 1.90 8.68
C ILE A 188 -7.96 2.98 8.21
N LEU A 189 -8.80 2.62 7.23
CA LEU A 189 -9.79 3.51 6.63
C LEU A 189 -11.15 3.21 7.27
N ILE A 190 -11.77 4.21 7.85
CA ILE A 190 -13.07 4.12 8.54
C ILE A 190 -14.07 4.92 7.74
N ASP A 191 -15.20 4.30 7.36
CA ASP A 191 -16.28 5.02 6.65
C ASP A 191 -16.74 6.25 7.43
N SER A 192 -16.91 7.34 6.72
CA SER A 192 -17.33 8.61 7.29
C SER A 192 -18.46 9.24 6.49
N LYS A 193 -19.06 10.29 7.05
CA LYS A 193 -19.90 11.20 6.25
C LYS A 193 -19.03 11.95 5.25
N GLU A 194 -19.64 12.47 4.20
CA GLU A 194 -18.96 13.40 3.29
C GLU A 194 -18.39 14.58 4.13
N PRO A 195 -17.11 14.95 3.88
CA PRO A 195 -16.52 16.12 4.52
C PRO A 195 -17.09 17.43 3.96
#